data_14c1219bce2b7f57d3a91b128691735f
#
_entry.id   14c1219bce2b7f57d3a91b128691735f
#
_cell.length_a   1.000
_cell.length_b   1.000
_cell.length_c   1.000
_cell.angle_alpha   90.00
_cell.angle_beta   90.00
_cell.angle_gamma   90.00
#
_symmetry.space_group_name_H-M   'P 1'
#
loop_
_entity.id
_entity.type
_entity.pdbx_description
1 polymer ?
#
loop_
_entity_poly.entity_id
_entity_poly.type
_entity_poly.pdbx_seq_one_letter_code
_entity_poly.pdbx_strand_id
1 'polypeptide(L)'
;KALVENGLVEEKFLTRNGVGIWVPKGEEPTVANWDSLIGSSKLVTLGNCANTLPLKVTQSVSNLMNFLQKSSGNHAVILDFLKLHKKHLARAIKLLSTLSDKDLRDMQMDILEDNFNAKSDQLSPRVENEMIITPFKQFFEKTFENEKCSKGVCSQLGMKFDKKMKVTSMADLFRENPHALVLWVKENIRLNPDKKALQIAQTPIGVWNSRLTDERSRKIFFVDVARSLGRDARVDAVTKKTQYKQGGGEWIDVDFDLQSSSTVSPKGLLKLDYQANKAVDDPKYYSHFTLTRINPDGSTSLLEYPEEGITWSNTFKNGVELDEGD
;
A
#
# COMPACT_ATOMS: atom_id res chain seq x y z
N LYS A 1 -22.61 14.61 11.75
CA LYS A 1 -23.02 14.44 13.14
C LYS A 1 -22.03 13.53 13.88
N ALA A 2 -21.91 12.24 13.51
CA ALA A 2 -21.06 11.28 14.21
C ALA A 2 -19.57 11.74 14.38
N LEU A 3 -18.96 12.36 13.39
CA LEU A 3 -17.59 12.85 13.48
C LEU A 3 -17.43 13.97 14.51
N VAL A 4 -18.41 14.87 14.61
CA VAL A 4 -18.42 15.97 15.56
C VAL A 4 -18.66 15.46 16.98
N GLU A 5 -19.70 14.61 17.18
CA GLU A 5 -20.04 14.03 18.48
C GLU A 5 -18.89 13.21 19.09
N ASN A 6 -18.05 12.61 18.24
CA ASN A 6 -16.87 11.86 18.68
C ASN A 6 -15.58 12.70 18.72
N GLY A 7 -15.66 13.99 18.45
CA GLY A 7 -14.54 14.92 18.52
C GLY A 7 -13.40 14.60 17.53
N LEU A 8 -13.75 14.08 16.35
CA LEU A 8 -12.80 13.79 15.27
C LEU A 8 -12.62 14.99 14.34
N VAL A 9 -13.56 15.90 14.32
CA VAL A 9 -13.50 17.15 13.57
C VAL A 9 -13.83 18.32 14.49
N GLU A 10 -13.31 19.48 14.20
CA GLU A 10 -13.58 20.73 14.88
C GLU A 10 -13.85 21.84 13.88
N GLU A 11 -14.59 22.87 14.30
CA GLU A 11 -14.87 24.03 13.49
C GLU A 11 -13.79 25.08 13.75
N LYS A 12 -13.13 25.54 12.69
CA LYS A 12 -12.21 26.68 12.70
C LYS A 12 -12.88 27.86 11.99
N PHE A 13 -12.86 29.04 12.59
CA PHE A 13 -13.48 30.22 12.04
C PHE A 13 -12.48 31.06 11.25
N LEU A 14 -12.88 31.46 10.06
CA LEU A 14 -12.25 32.57 9.33
C LEU A 14 -12.60 33.89 10.03
N THR A 15 -11.61 34.49 10.66
CA THR A 15 -11.74 35.58 11.64
C THR A 15 -12.39 36.88 11.14
N ARG A 16 -12.72 37.03 9.85
CA ARG A 16 -13.29 38.29 9.33
C ARG A 16 -14.73 38.20 8.82
N ASN A 17 -15.24 37.04 8.45
CA ASN A 17 -16.55 36.96 7.78
C ASN A 17 -17.52 35.91 8.36
N GLY A 18 -17.23 35.32 9.52
CA GLY A 18 -18.13 34.36 10.15
C GLY A 18 -18.33 33.02 9.37
N VAL A 19 -17.41 32.69 8.45
CA VAL A 19 -17.44 31.43 7.73
C VAL A 19 -16.64 30.39 8.50
N GLY A 20 -17.33 29.37 9.01
CA GLY A 20 -16.69 28.21 9.64
C GLY A 20 -16.25 27.19 8.62
N ILE A 21 -15.15 26.54 8.90
CA ILE A 21 -14.63 25.39 8.16
C ILE A 21 -14.46 24.21 9.12
N TRP A 22 -14.91 23.03 8.72
CA TRP A 22 -14.71 21.82 9.48
C TRP A 22 -13.38 21.18 9.10
N VAL A 23 -12.52 20.95 10.08
CA VAL A 23 -11.20 20.31 9.95
C VAL A 23 -11.09 19.10 10.87
N PRO A 24 -10.25 18.09 10.57
CA PRO A 24 -9.87 17.08 11.53
C PRO A 24 -9.30 17.74 12.79
N LYS A 25 -9.60 17.18 13.96
CA LYS A 25 -9.14 17.75 15.21
C LYS A 25 -7.61 17.80 15.26
N GLY A 26 -7.08 18.99 15.52
CA GLY A 26 -5.63 19.24 15.56
C GLY A 26 -4.99 19.61 14.22
N GLU A 27 -5.76 19.66 13.13
CA GLU A 27 -5.28 20.23 11.86
C GLU A 27 -5.49 21.74 11.82
N GLU A 28 -4.49 22.45 11.25
CA GLU A 28 -4.67 23.84 10.87
C GLU A 28 -4.99 23.94 9.37
N PRO A 29 -5.96 24.77 8.98
CA PRO A 29 -6.29 24.97 7.58
C PRO A 29 -5.09 25.54 6.81
N THR A 30 -4.70 24.86 5.72
CA THR A 30 -3.64 25.37 4.83
C THR A 30 -4.19 26.37 3.82
N VAL A 31 -3.31 27.23 3.27
CA VAL A 31 -3.68 28.18 2.21
C VAL A 31 -4.33 27.49 1.01
N ALA A 32 -3.79 26.33 0.61
CA ALA A 32 -4.37 25.52 -0.47
C ALA A 32 -5.79 25.02 -0.17
N ASN A 33 -6.08 24.66 1.09
CA ASN A 33 -7.43 24.32 1.51
C ASN A 33 -8.38 25.53 1.47
N TRP A 34 -7.89 26.72 1.79
CA TRP A 34 -8.65 27.96 1.71
C TRP A 34 -8.98 28.34 0.27
N ASP A 35 -8.01 28.29 -0.63
CA ASP A 35 -8.19 28.66 -2.05
C ASP A 35 -9.17 27.71 -2.75
N SER A 36 -9.10 26.42 -2.48
CA SER A 36 -10.04 25.41 -2.98
C SER A 36 -11.47 25.66 -2.47
N LEU A 37 -11.61 26.09 -1.23
CA LEU A 37 -12.92 26.39 -0.62
C LEU A 37 -13.51 27.72 -1.11
N ILE A 38 -12.70 28.71 -1.38
CA ILE A 38 -13.11 30.01 -1.90
C ILE A 38 -13.46 29.93 -3.39
N GLY A 39 -12.64 29.23 -4.18
CA GLY A 39 -12.84 29.08 -5.63
C GLY A 39 -14.07 28.28 -6.03
N SER A 40 -14.54 27.36 -5.17
CA SER A 40 -15.75 26.55 -5.42
C SER A 40 -17.05 27.16 -4.89
N SER A 41 -17.00 28.28 -4.19
CA SER A 41 -18.17 28.89 -3.54
C SER A 41 -18.79 29.97 -4.39
N LYS A 42 -19.95 29.71 -4.98
CA LYS A 42 -20.95 30.80 -5.25
C LYS A 42 -21.21 31.44 -3.88
N LEU A 43 -20.93 32.74 -3.75
CA LEU A 43 -21.37 33.56 -2.61
C LEU A 43 -22.89 33.45 -2.51
N VAL A 44 -23.39 32.67 -1.59
CA VAL A 44 -24.77 32.72 -1.19
C VAL A 44 -24.88 33.79 -0.12
N THR A 45 -25.37 34.96 -0.47
CA THR A 45 -25.72 36.01 0.48
C THR A 45 -26.79 35.45 1.43
N LEU A 46 -26.45 35.38 2.71
CA LEU A 46 -27.34 34.91 3.78
C LEU A 46 -28.48 35.94 4.01
N GLY A 47 -29.56 35.76 3.30
CA GLY A 47 -30.84 36.27 3.70
C GLY A 47 -31.59 35.23 4.49
N ASN A 48 -31.77 35.44 5.77
CA ASN A 48 -32.72 34.79 6.70
C ASN A 48 -32.96 33.26 6.68
N CYS A 49 -31.98 32.44 6.38
CA CYS A 49 -32.08 30.97 6.53
C CYS A 49 -31.06 30.46 7.56
N ALA A 50 -31.49 30.44 8.80
CA ALA A 50 -30.63 30.06 9.95
C ALA A 50 -30.19 28.60 9.99
N ASN A 51 -30.55 27.73 9.01
CA ASN A 51 -30.35 26.28 9.18
C ASN A 51 -29.73 25.52 7.99
N THR A 52 -29.24 26.18 6.96
CA THR A 52 -28.61 25.47 5.82
C THR A 52 -27.41 26.20 5.26
N LEU A 53 -26.41 26.44 6.10
CA LEU A 53 -25.07 26.74 5.58
C LEU A 53 -24.52 25.47 4.92
N PRO A 54 -24.14 25.52 3.62
CA PRO A 54 -23.41 24.41 3.06
C PRO A 54 -22.14 24.20 3.91
N LEU A 55 -22.05 23.05 4.56
CA LEU A 55 -20.87 22.65 5.32
C LEU A 55 -19.68 22.67 4.38
N LYS A 56 -18.80 23.65 4.53
CA LYS A 56 -17.51 23.63 3.88
C LYS A 56 -16.61 22.71 4.71
N VAL A 57 -16.12 21.67 4.08
CA VAL A 57 -15.29 20.67 4.72
C VAL A 57 -13.94 20.58 4.00
N THR A 58 -12.87 20.35 4.73
CA THR A 58 -11.57 20.03 4.13
C THR A 58 -11.62 18.67 3.43
N GLN A 59 -10.66 18.40 2.55
CA GLN A 59 -10.52 17.09 1.90
C GLN A 59 -10.43 15.96 2.93
N SER A 60 -9.72 16.19 4.02
CA SER A 60 -9.59 15.19 5.11
C SER A 60 -10.93 14.89 5.76
N VAL A 61 -11.76 15.88 6.03
CA VAL A 61 -13.11 15.66 6.58
C VAL A 61 -14.03 14.99 5.56
N SER A 62 -13.95 15.36 4.27
CA SER A 62 -14.65 14.66 3.20
C SER A 62 -14.24 13.18 3.14
N ASN A 63 -12.98 12.87 3.28
CA ASN A 63 -12.48 11.50 3.32
C ASN A 63 -13.06 10.73 4.52
N LEU A 64 -13.05 11.32 5.72
CA LEU A 64 -13.65 10.70 6.91
C LEU A 64 -15.14 10.40 6.72
N MET A 65 -15.90 11.34 6.15
CA MET A 65 -17.32 11.15 5.83
C MET A 65 -17.52 10.02 4.82
N ASN A 66 -16.68 9.99 3.78
CA ASN A 66 -16.72 8.98 2.73
C ASN A 66 -16.42 7.57 3.27
N PHE A 67 -15.43 7.41 4.14
CA PHE A 67 -15.14 6.11 4.78
C PHE A 67 -16.33 5.59 5.56
N LEU A 68 -16.99 6.44 6.38
CA LEU A 68 -18.17 6.04 7.13
C LEU A 68 -19.36 5.70 6.23
N GLN A 69 -19.54 6.42 5.13
CA GLN A 69 -20.60 6.15 4.17
C GLN A 69 -20.36 4.84 3.42
N LYS A 70 -19.14 4.61 2.94
CA LYS A 70 -18.76 3.41 2.17
C LYS A 70 -18.70 2.16 3.02
N SER A 71 -18.41 2.28 4.32
CA SER A 71 -18.37 1.14 5.23
C SER A 71 -19.74 0.52 5.53
N SER A 72 -20.85 1.19 5.17
CA SER A 72 -22.20 0.65 5.36
C SER A 72 -22.43 0.08 6.77
N GLY A 73 -22.73 -1.21 6.90
CA GLY A 73 -22.96 -1.89 8.17
C GLY A 73 -21.74 -1.92 9.11
N ASN A 74 -20.52 -1.74 8.57
CA ASN A 74 -19.28 -1.76 9.34
C ASN A 74 -18.85 -0.37 9.87
N HIS A 75 -19.70 0.64 9.73
CA HIS A 75 -19.38 2.02 10.13
C HIS A 75 -18.96 2.16 11.59
N ALA A 76 -19.45 1.31 12.48
CA ALA A 76 -19.09 1.34 13.89
C ALA A 76 -17.62 0.98 14.11
N VAL A 77 -17.10 -0.06 13.43
CA VAL A 77 -15.69 -0.47 13.51
C VAL A 77 -14.79 0.65 13.00
N ILE A 78 -15.12 1.24 11.84
CA ILE A 78 -14.34 2.35 11.28
C ILE A 78 -14.35 3.57 12.20
N LEU A 79 -15.51 3.90 12.77
CA LEU A 79 -15.63 5.02 13.70
C LEU A 79 -14.84 4.78 14.98
N ASP A 80 -14.90 3.58 15.55
CA ASP A 80 -14.17 3.23 16.77
C ASP A 80 -12.65 3.21 16.55
N PHE A 81 -12.20 2.75 15.38
CA PHE A 81 -10.80 2.85 14.98
C PHE A 81 -10.33 4.33 14.90
N LEU A 82 -11.10 5.20 14.29
CA LEU A 82 -10.79 6.64 14.22
C LEU A 82 -10.77 7.30 15.60
N LYS A 83 -11.70 6.95 16.49
CA LYS A 83 -11.73 7.43 17.88
C LYS A 83 -10.48 7.00 18.66
N LEU A 84 -10.11 5.74 18.54
CA LEU A 84 -8.94 5.18 19.21
C LEU A 84 -7.67 5.93 18.79
N HIS A 85 -7.55 6.26 17.52
CA HIS A 85 -6.39 6.92 16.92
C HIS A 85 -6.54 8.42 16.66
N LYS A 86 -7.44 9.10 17.39
CA LYS A 86 -7.70 10.54 17.20
C LYS A 86 -6.45 11.44 17.35
N LYS A 87 -5.44 11.02 18.10
CA LYS A 87 -4.16 11.74 18.25
C LYS A 87 -3.23 11.57 17.04
N HIS A 88 -3.48 10.58 16.22
CA HIS A 88 -2.70 10.23 15.02
C HIS A 88 -3.63 10.08 13.81
N LEU A 89 -4.60 10.98 13.70
CA LEU A 89 -5.70 10.87 12.73
C LEU A 89 -5.21 10.86 11.29
N ALA A 90 -4.16 11.62 10.95
CA ALA A 90 -3.55 11.61 9.62
C ALA A 90 -3.05 10.20 9.21
N ARG A 91 -2.42 9.47 10.14
CA ARG A 91 -2.01 8.08 9.89
C ARG A 91 -3.20 7.14 9.74
N ALA A 92 -4.25 7.31 10.54
CA ALA A 92 -5.48 6.54 10.42
C ALA A 92 -6.18 6.77 9.06
N ILE A 93 -6.30 8.02 8.64
CA ILE A 93 -6.82 8.39 7.31
C ILE A 93 -5.98 7.78 6.20
N LYS A 94 -4.64 7.84 6.30
CA LYS A 94 -3.74 7.24 5.32
C LYS A 94 -3.98 5.72 5.20
N LEU A 95 -4.14 5.00 6.31
CA LEU A 95 -4.47 3.57 6.30
C LEU A 95 -5.82 3.31 5.62
N LEU A 96 -6.88 4.01 6.05
CA LEU A 96 -8.21 3.82 5.48
C LEU A 96 -8.29 4.17 3.98
N SER A 97 -7.45 5.10 3.52
CA SER A 97 -7.36 5.46 2.10
C SER A 97 -6.77 4.35 1.21
N THR A 98 -6.13 3.35 1.80
CA THR A 98 -5.61 2.18 1.04
C THR A 98 -6.66 1.08 0.85
N LEU A 99 -7.83 1.23 1.47
CA LEU A 99 -8.88 0.22 1.48
C LEU A 99 -9.87 0.43 0.34
N SER A 100 -10.29 -0.66 -0.28
CA SER A 100 -11.41 -0.65 -1.22
C SER A 100 -12.74 -0.48 -0.48
N ASP A 101 -13.81 -0.16 -1.22
CA ASP A 101 -15.16 -0.07 -0.66
C ASP A 101 -15.60 -1.42 -0.05
N LYS A 102 -15.17 -2.55 -0.64
CA LYS A 102 -15.39 -3.87 -0.07
C LYS A 102 -14.69 -4.03 1.27
N ASP A 103 -13.42 -3.65 1.34
CA ASP A 103 -12.62 -3.78 2.55
C ASP A 103 -13.21 -2.94 3.70
N LEU A 104 -13.64 -1.71 3.41
CA LEU A 104 -14.29 -0.87 4.41
C LEU A 104 -15.54 -1.53 5.03
N ARG A 105 -16.26 -2.37 4.26
CA ARG A 105 -17.45 -3.08 4.75
C ARG A 105 -17.12 -4.33 5.59
N ASP A 106 -15.95 -4.92 5.37
CA ASP A 106 -15.59 -6.23 5.94
C ASP A 106 -14.43 -6.13 6.96
N MET A 107 -13.74 -4.99 7.04
CA MET A 107 -12.53 -4.82 7.84
C MET A 107 -12.79 -5.05 9.31
N GLN A 108 -11.95 -5.85 9.93
CA GLN A 108 -11.96 -6.09 11.38
C GLN A 108 -10.99 -5.16 12.10
N MET A 109 -11.29 -4.85 13.36
CA MET A 109 -10.49 -3.93 14.18
C MET A 109 -9.06 -4.41 14.37
N ASP A 110 -8.85 -5.70 14.59
CA ASP A 110 -7.53 -6.29 14.81
C ASP A 110 -6.61 -6.17 13.59
N ILE A 111 -7.16 -6.25 12.37
CA ILE A 111 -6.41 -6.02 11.13
C ILE A 111 -6.00 -4.55 11.00
N LEU A 112 -6.92 -3.62 11.32
CA LEU A 112 -6.63 -2.19 11.32
C LEU A 112 -5.52 -1.85 12.31
N GLU A 113 -5.63 -2.37 13.55
CA GLU A 113 -4.66 -2.16 14.60
C GLU A 113 -3.27 -2.72 14.26
N ASP A 114 -3.21 -3.93 13.72
CA ASP A 114 -1.95 -4.55 13.31
C ASP A 114 -1.23 -3.71 12.23
N ASN A 115 -1.96 -3.25 11.23
CA ASN A 115 -1.40 -2.41 10.17
C ASN A 115 -1.06 -1.00 10.65
N PHE A 116 -1.90 -0.39 11.50
CA PHE A 116 -1.65 0.93 12.06
C PHE A 116 -0.41 0.97 12.93
N ASN A 117 -0.19 -0.07 13.75
CA ASN A 117 0.93 -0.17 14.68
C ASN A 117 2.21 -0.74 14.03
N ALA A 118 2.17 -1.15 12.76
CA ALA A 118 3.35 -1.58 12.04
C ALA A 118 4.37 -0.44 11.88
N LYS A 119 5.66 -0.76 11.93
CA LYS A 119 6.75 0.22 11.80
C LYS A 119 6.87 0.81 10.40
N SER A 120 6.37 0.12 9.38
CA SER A 120 6.38 0.60 8.00
C SER A 120 5.41 1.75 7.77
N ASP A 121 5.77 2.68 6.91
CA ASP A 121 4.87 3.71 6.37
C ASP A 121 3.95 3.18 5.25
N GLN A 122 4.19 1.96 4.79
CA GLN A 122 3.30 1.23 3.89
C GLN A 122 2.18 0.55 4.69
N LEU A 123 1.09 1.26 4.87
CA LEU A 123 0.01 0.88 5.78
C LEU A 123 -1.01 -0.11 5.19
N SER A 124 -0.95 -0.40 3.89
CA SER A 124 -1.95 -1.24 3.24
C SER A 124 -2.00 -2.66 3.84
N PRO A 125 -3.19 -3.15 4.22
CA PRO A 125 -3.39 -4.54 4.64
C PRO A 125 -3.26 -5.54 3.47
N ARG A 126 -3.22 -5.05 2.25
CA ARG A 126 -3.06 -5.88 1.05
C ARG A 126 -1.66 -5.75 0.47
N VAL A 127 -1.14 -6.86 -0.02
CA VAL A 127 0.11 -6.89 -0.79
C VAL A 127 -0.20 -6.86 -2.28
N GLU A 128 -1.21 -7.61 -2.67
CA GLU A 128 -1.70 -7.75 -4.04
C GLU A 128 -3.25 -7.81 -4.00
N ASN A 129 -3.88 -8.51 -4.93
CA ASN A 129 -5.34 -8.70 -4.96
C ASN A 129 -5.83 -9.86 -4.07
N GLU A 130 -5.08 -10.22 -3.03
CA GLU A 130 -5.51 -11.23 -2.07
C GLU A 130 -6.56 -10.70 -1.11
N MET A 131 -7.24 -11.60 -0.41
CA MET A 131 -8.17 -11.23 0.66
C MET A 131 -7.43 -10.55 1.81
N ILE A 132 -8.14 -9.64 2.49
CA ILE A 132 -7.66 -9.11 3.76
C ILE A 132 -7.54 -10.27 4.75
N ILE A 133 -6.38 -10.38 5.37
CA ILE A 133 -6.04 -11.46 6.28
C ILE A 133 -6.01 -10.99 7.72
N THR A 134 -5.96 -11.94 8.65
CA THR A 134 -5.80 -11.66 10.07
C THR A 134 -4.48 -10.94 10.37
N PRO A 135 -4.36 -10.23 11.51
CA PRO A 135 -3.13 -9.55 11.93
C PRO A 135 -1.95 -10.51 12.00
N PHE A 136 -0.82 -10.11 11.42
CA PHE A 136 0.41 -10.93 11.41
C PHE A 136 1.70 -10.10 11.41
N LYS A 137 1.66 -8.81 11.09
CA LYS A 137 2.86 -7.98 11.03
C LYS A 137 3.56 -7.86 12.37
N GLN A 138 2.81 -7.62 13.45
CA GLN A 138 3.36 -7.58 14.79
C GLN A 138 3.87 -8.96 15.24
N PHE A 139 3.25 -10.04 14.79
CA PHE A 139 3.73 -11.41 15.04
C PHE A 139 5.14 -11.61 14.45
N PHE A 140 5.34 -11.27 13.18
CA PHE A 140 6.65 -11.43 12.54
C PHE A 140 7.71 -10.51 13.15
N GLU A 141 7.35 -9.27 13.46
CA GLU A 141 8.25 -8.35 14.15
C GLU A 141 8.76 -8.96 15.46
N LYS A 142 7.85 -9.37 16.34
CA LYS A 142 8.21 -9.97 17.65
C LYS A 142 9.00 -11.27 17.49
N THR A 143 8.61 -12.10 16.53
CA THR A 143 9.30 -13.38 16.27
C THR A 143 10.75 -13.15 15.91
N PHE A 144 11.02 -12.29 14.94
CA PHE A 144 12.39 -12.02 14.50
C PHE A 144 13.18 -11.12 15.46
N GLU A 145 12.53 -10.30 16.28
CA GLU A 145 13.20 -9.58 17.37
C GLU A 145 13.69 -10.52 18.48
N ASN A 146 12.97 -11.61 18.74
CA ASN A 146 13.37 -12.62 19.74
C ASN A 146 14.39 -13.64 19.20
N GLU A 147 14.51 -13.77 17.89
CA GLU A 147 15.47 -14.68 17.27
C GLU A 147 16.87 -14.05 17.19
N LYS A 148 17.84 -14.66 17.90
CA LYS A 148 19.22 -14.14 17.97
C LYS A 148 19.95 -14.33 16.65
N CYS A 149 20.57 -13.27 16.14
CA CYS A 149 21.50 -13.36 15.03
C CYS A 149 22.88 -13.83 15.52
N SER A 150 23.23 -15.08 15.26
CA SER A 150 24.57 -15.60 15.52
C SER A 150 25.51 -15.38 14.33
N LYS A 151 26.83 -15.38 14.59
CA LYS A 151 27.83 -15.29 13.50
C LYS A 151 27.66 -16.38 12.44
N GLY A 152 27.26 -17.59 12.86
CA GLY A 152 27.02 -18.72 11.95
C GLY A 152 25.84 -18.44 11.01
N VAL A 153 24.71 -17.95 11.52
CA VAL A 153 23.53 -17.61 10.74
C VAL A 153 23.84 -16.47 9.75
N CYS A 154 24.52 -15.41 10.20
CA CYS A 154 24.93 -14.32 9.31
C CYS A 154 25.83 -14.79 8.17
N SER A 155 26.77 -15.73 8.44
CA SER A 155 27.64 -16.31 7.42
C SER A 155 26.88 -17.21 6.44
N GLN A 156 25.91 -18.00 6.90
CA GLN A 156 25.06 -18.83 6.05
C GLN A 156 24.22 -18.00 5.10
N LEU A 157 23.77 -16.82 5.56
CA LEU A 157 23.02 -15.84 4.74
C LEU A 157 23.96 -14.97 3.88
N GLY A 158 25.22 -15.38 3.67
CA GLY A 158 26.16 -14.70 2.77
C GLY A 158 26.69 -13.35 3.27
N MET A 159 26.47 -13.03 4.54
CA MET A 159 26.86 -11.74 5.10
C MET A 159 28.22 -11.77 5.78
N LYS A 160 29.05 -10.78 5.46
CA LYS A 160 30.25 -10.50 6.27
C LYS A 160 29.82 -9.81 7.56
N PHE A 161 30.06 -10.46 8.69
CA PHE A 161 29.77 -9.87 10.00
C PHE A 161 30.71 -8.69 10.25
N ASP A 162 30.22 -7.48 10.11
CA ASP A 162 30.98 -6.29 10.53
C ASP A 162 30.76 -6.07 12.04
N LYS A 163 31.87 -6.00 12.80
CA LYS A 163 31.83 -5.72 14.25
C LYS A 163 31.19 -4.37 14.60
N LYS A 164 31.02 -3.46 13.63
CA LYS A 164 30.36 -2.17 13.80
C LYS A 164 28.83 -2.26 13.68
N MET A 165 28.29 -3.31 13.07
CA MET A 165 26.85 -3.54 13.02
C MET A 165 26.36 -3.96 14.42
N LYS A 166 25.51 -3.18 15.03
CA LYS A 166 24.80 -3.54 16.27
C LYS A 166 23.61 -4.47 15.96
N VAL A 167 23.88 -5.57 15.26
CA VAL A 167 22.87 -6.57 14.93
C VAL A 167 22.82 -7.58 16.08
N THR A 168 21.74 -7.58 16.82
CA THR A 168 21.52 -8.48 17.95
C THR A 168 20.46 -9.54 17.66
N SER A 169 19.53 -9.24 16.76
CA SER A 169 18.42 -10.10 16.38
C SER A 169 18.35 -10.30 14.85
N MET A 170 17.56 -11.29 14.43
CA MET A 170 17.26 -11.49 13.01
C MET A 170 16.48 -10.29 12.43
N ALA A 171 15.63 -9.66 13.25
CA ALA A 171 14.95 -8.44 12.85
C ALA A 171 15.93 -7.30 12.52
N ASP A 172 16.95 -7.10 13.36
CA ASP A 172 17.99 -6.09 13.09
C ASP A 172 18.76 -6.40 11.80
N LEU A 173 19.08 -7.68 11.59
CA LEU A 173 19.75 -8.14 10.38
C LEU A 173 18.94 -7.79 9.12
N PHE A 174 17.66 -8.14 9.11
CA PHE A 174 16.79 -7.89 7.96
C PHE A 174 16.47 -6.41 7.75
N ARG A 175 16.46 -5.61 8.83
CA ARG A 175 16.34 -4.14 8.75
C ARG A 175 17.58 -3.51 8.11
N GLU A 176 18.77 -3.94 8.50
CA GLU A 176 20.02 -3.42 7.94
C GLU A 176 20.29 -3.92 6.52
N ASN A 177 19.95 -5.18 6.27
CA ASN A 177 20.12 -5.81 4.97
C ASN A 177 18.86 -6.61 4.55
N PRO A 178 17.92 -6.00 3.82
CA PRO A 178 16.73 -6.70 3.33
C PRO A 178 17.04 -7.92 2.44
N HIS A 179 18.19 -7.95 1.77
CA HIS A 179 18.61 -9.10 0.99
C HIS A 179 18.81 -10.35 1.85
N ALA A 180 19.21 -10.19 3.11
CA ALA A 180 19.29 -11.32 4.03
C ALA A 180 17.92 -11.97 4.29
N LEU A 181 16.82 -11.19 4.25
CA LEU A 181 15.47 -11.74 4.31
C LEU A 181 15.12 -12.53 3.04
N VAL A 182 15.57 -12.09 1.86
CA VAL A 182 15.39 -12.87 0.61
C VAL A 182 16.02 -14.24 0.74
N LEU A 183 17.28 -14.28 1.18
CA LEU A 183 17.99 -15.55 1.38
C LEU A 183 17.33 -16.42 2.45
N TRP A 184 16.92 -15.82 3.55
CA TRP A 184 16.21 -16.54 4.60
C TRP A 184 14.89 -17.16 4.09
N VAL A 185 14.11 -16.43 3.32
CA VAL A 185 12.86 -16.94 2.71
C VAL A 185 13.18 -18.09 1.76
N LYS A 186 14.21 -17.95 0.90
CA LYS A 186 14.65 -19.01 0.00
C LYS A 186 14.98 -20.30 0.74
N GLU A 187 15.69 -20.22 1.86
CA GLU A 187 16.15 -21.40 2.62
C GLU A 187 15.02 -22.02 3.47
N ASN A 188 14.12 -21.20 4.00
CA ASN A 188 13.14 -21.63 5.00
C ASN A 188 11.73 -21.85 4.47
N ILE A 189 11.41 -21.33 3.28
CA ILE A 189 10.08 -21.44 2.66
C ILE A 189 10.21 -22.19 1.33
N ARG A 190 9.83 -23.44 1.33
CA ARG A 190 9.92 -24.31 0.15
C ARG A 190 8.75 -24.12 -0.80
N LEU A 191 9.01 -24.18 -2.09
CA LEU A 191 7.95 -24.24 -3.10
C LEU A 191 7.34 -25.64 -3.17
N ASN A 192 6.01 -25.69 -3.29
CA ASN A 192 5.31 -26.92 -3.57
C ASN A 192 5.63 -27.38 -5.01
N PRO A 193 6.17 -28.58 -5.21
CA PRO A 193 6.44 -29.09 -6.55
C PRO A 193 5.16 -29.32 -7.38
N ASP A 194 4.02 -29.57 -6.73
CA ASP A 194 2.73 -29.67 -7.39
C ASP A 194 2.13 -28.28 -7.62
N LYS A 195 2.41 -27.70 -8.78
CA LYS A 195 1.90 -26.38 -9.18
C LYS A 195 0.36 -26.31 -9.29
N LYS A 196 -0.34 -27.45 -9.33
CA LYS A 196 -1.81 -27.51 -9.42
C LYS A 196 -2.49 -27.56 -8.06
N ALA A 197 -1.77 -27.87 -7.00
CA ALA A 197 -2.35 -28.11 -5.67
C ALA A 197 -2.87 -26.85 -4.99
N LEU A 198 -2.35 -25.69 -5.34
CA LEU A 198 -2.66 -24.43 -4.66
C LEU A 198 -3.12 -23.38 -5.68
N GLN A 199 -4.41 -23.17 -5.77
CA GLN A 199 -5.02 -22.12 -6.60
C GLN A 199 -5.42 -20.87 -5.77
N ILE A 200 -5.38 -20.97 -4.44
CA ILE A 200 -5.75 -19.89 -3.51
C ILE A 200 -4.51 -19.48 -2.76
N ALA A 201 -4.23 -18.17 -2.72
CA ALA A 201 -3.10 -17.64 -1.97
C ALA A 201 -3.21 -17.99 -0.48
N GLN A 202 -2.12 -18.53 0.08
CA GLN A 202 -2.01 -18.76 1.52
C GLN A 202 -1.80 -17.45 2.26
N THR A 203 -2.33 -17.36 3.48
CA THR A 203 -2.01 -16.25 4.37
C THR A 203 -0.52 -16.32 4.80
N PRO A 204 0.14 -15.21 5.08
CA PRO A 204 1.52 -15.21 5.57
C PRO A 204 1.74 -16.08 6.81
N ILE A 205 0.77 -16.12 7.74
CA ILE A 205 0.87 -17.03 8.89
C ILE A 205 0.72 -18.50 8.48
N GLY A 206 -0.08 -18.80 7.46
CA GLY A 206 -0.20 -20.13 6.87
C GLY A 206 1.13 -20.59 6.24
N VAL A 207 1.79 -19.71 5.49
CA VAL A 207 3.12 -19.96 4.92
C VAL A 207 4.16 -20.19 6.02
N TRP A 208 4.15 -19.35 7.08
CA TRP A 208 5.02 -19.51 8.24
C TRP A 208 4.87 -20.89 8.90
N ASN A 209 3.65 -21.32 9.12
CA ASN A 209 3.37 -22.58 9.82
C ASN A 209 3.70 -23.81 8.96
N SER A 210 3.37 -23.77 7.67
CA SER A 210 3.57 -24.91 6.76
C SER A 210 5.00 -25.02 6.23
N ARG A 211 5.72 -23.89 6.10
CA ARG A 211 7.03 -23.81 5.41
C ARG A 211 6.99 -24.34 3.98
N LEU A 212 5.78 -24.50 3.42
CA LEU A 212 5.52 -24.98 2.06
C LEU A 212 4.46 -24.11 1.44
N THR A 213 4.70 -23.62 0.22
CA THR A 213 3.82 -22.65 -0.42
C THR A 213 3.92 -22.67 -1.94
N ASP A 214 3.03 -21.94 -2.62
CA ASP A 214 3.19 -21.58 -4.03
C ASP A 214 4.07 -20.33 -4.18
N GLU A 215 4.40 -19.99 -5.42
CA GLU A 215 5.26 -18.86 -5.74
C GLU A 215 4.62 -17.52 -5.36
N ARG A 216 3.31 -17.35 -5.61
CA ARG A 216 2.57 -16.13 -5.29
C ARG A 216 2.53 -15.89 -3.78
N SER A 217 2.18 -16.91 -3.02
CA SER A 217 2.12 -16.81 -1.55
C SER A 217 3.49 -16.57 -0.93
N ARG A 218 4.59 -17.09 -1.54
CA ARG A 218 5.96 -16.78 -1.12
C ARG A 218 6.29 -15.29 -1.28
N LYS A 219 5.87 -14.68 -2.40
CA LYS A 219 6.04 -13.24 -2.66
C LYS A 219 5.29 -12.41 -1.63
N ILE A 220 4.01 -12.73 -1.39
CA ILE A 220 3.16 -12.06 -0.39
C ILE A 220 3.79 -12.18 1.01
N PHE A 221 4.22 -13.37 1.40
CA PHE A 221 4.89 -13.63 2.67
C PHE A 221 6.13 -12.73 2.86
N PHE A 222 7.02 -12.70 1.86
CA PHE A 222 8.21 -11.85 1.91
C PHE A 222 7.86 -10.37 2.14
N VAL A 223 6.91 -9.85 1.37
CA VAL A 223 6.49 -8.44 1.45
C VAL A 223 5.91 -8.12 2.83
N ASP A 224 5.08 -9.00 3.37
CA ASP A 224 4.47 -8.79 4.67
C ASP A 224 5.49 -8.83 5.81
N VAL A 225 6.43 -9.78 5.77
CA VAL A 225 7.54 -9.83 6.73
C VAL A 225 8.40 -8.56 6.64
N ALA A 226 8.77 -8.14 5.43
CA ALA A 226 9.55 -6.92 5.25
C ALA A 226 8.84 -5.69 5.82
N ARG A 227 7.54 -5.53 5.54
CA ARG A 227 6.71 -4.44 6.09
C ARG A 227 6.60 -4.50 7.62
N SER A 228 6.47 -5.69 8.21
CA SER A 228 6.43 -5.86 9.66
C SER A 228 7.72 -5.36 10.33
N LEU A 229 8.85 -5.52 9.65
CA LEU A 229 10.16 -5.06 10.10
C LEU A 229 10.45 -3.58 9.79
N GLY A 230 9.48 -2.86 9.23
CA GLY A 230 9.60 -1.44 8.89
C GLY A 230 10.35 -1.18 7.60
N ARG A 231 10.40 -2.16 6.68
CA ARG A 231 10.99 -2.01 5.36
C ARG A 231 9.93 -1.86 4.28
N ASP A 232 10.15 -0.92 3.36
CA ASP A 232 9.28 -0.77 2.20
C ASP A 232 9.47 -1.97 1.27
N ALA A 233 8.38 -2.69 1.01
CA ALA A 233 8.33 -3.81 0.09
C ALA A 233 6.97 -3.88 -0.59
N ARG A 234 6.93 -4.38 -1.82
CA ARG A 234 5.71 -4.50 -2.61
C ARG A 234 5.80 -5.64 -3.62
N VAL A 235 4.65 -6.09 -4.09
CA VAL A 235 4.52 -6.67 -5.41
C VAL A 235 4.12 -5.52 -6.32
N ASP A 236 4.92 -5.24 -7.34
CA ASP A 236 4.63 -4.18 -8.29
C ASP A 236 3.33 -4.45 -9.01
N ALA A 237 2.45 -3.46 -9.09
CA ALA A 237 1.10 -3.64 -9.62
C ALA A 237 1.09 -3.97 -11.13
N VAL A 238 2.07 -3.47 -11.88
CA VAL A 238 2.15 -3.61 -13.33
C VAL A 238 2.97 -4.84 -13.71
N THR A 239 4.20 -4.93 -13.20
CA THR A 239 5.15 -5.98 -13.59
C THR A 239 5.03 -7.26 -12.78
N LYS A 240 4.30 -7.23 -11.65
CA LYS A 240 4.17 -8.34 -10.68
C LYS A 240 5.49 -8.80 -10.07
N LYS A 241 6.55 -8.01 -10.23
CA LYS A 241 7.83 -8.26 -9.56
C LYS A 241 7.73 -7.96 -8.07
N THR A 242 8.36 -8.80 -7.27
CA THR A 242 8.52 -8.53 -5.84
C THR A 242 9.68 -7.56 -5.67
N GLN A 243 9.49 -6.53 -4.87
CA GLN A 243 10.48 -5.46 -4.71
C GLN A 243 10.59 -5.03 -3.26
N TYR A 244 11.78 -4.56 -2.87
CA TYR A 244 12.01 -3.84 -1.61
C TYR A 244 12.85 -2.59 -1.84
N LYS A 245 12.84 -1.65 -0.88
CA LYS A 245 13.74 -0.48 -0.90
C LYS A 245 14.93 -0.68 0.02
N GLN A 246 16.09 -0.32 -0.45
CA GLN A 246 17.31 -0.25 0.35
C GLN A 246 17.63 1.22 0.66
N GLY A 247 17.64 1.58 1.94
CA GLY A 247 18.08 2.91 2.38
C GLY A 247 17.21 4.09 1.90
N GLY A 248 15.93 3.88 1.59
CA GLY A 248 15.03 4.94 1.08
C GLY A 248 15.22 5.31 -0.40
N GLY A 249 16.06 4.55 -1.12
CA GLY A 249 16.39 4.73 -2.53
C GLY A 249 15.44 4.05 -3.50
N GLU A 250 16.01 3.47 -4.54
CA GLU A 250 15.30 2.79 -5.61
C GLU A 250 14.70 1.45 -5.19
N TRP A 251 13.70 0.98 -5.95
CA TRP A 251 13.14 -0.35 -5.80
C TRP A 251 14.10 -1.41 -6.36
N ILE A 252 14.39 -2.41 -5.56
CA ILE A 252 15.26 -3.55 -5.91
C ILE A 252 14.38 -4.76 -6.13
N ASP A 253 14.53 -5.42 -7.27
CA ASP A 253 13.81 -6.64 -7.58
C ASP A 253 14.29 -7.81 -6.72
N VAL A 254 13.35 -8.62 -6.27
CA VAL A 254 13.61 -9.84 -5.50
C VAL A 254 13.52 -11.04 -6.41
N ASP A 255 14.63 -11.77 -6.50
CA ASP A 255 14.68 -13.08 -7.12
C ASP A 255 15.11 -14.09 -6.07
N PHE A 256 14.21 -15.00 -5.71
CA PHE A 256 14.51 -16.04 -4.73
C PHE A 256 15.42 -17.15 -5.29
N ASP A 257 15.61 -17.23 -6.59
CA ASP A 257 16.40 -18.28 -7.23
C ASP A 257 17.84 -17.87 -7.47
N LEU A 258 18.14 -16.56 -7.54
CA LEU A 258 19.48 -16.02 -7.65
C LEU A 258 20.21 -16.03 -6.30
N GLN A 259 21.54 -16.28 -6.36
CA GLN A 259 22.42 -16.23 -5.18
C GLN A 259 22.97 -14.84 -4.87
N SER A 260 22.89 -13.91 -5.82
CA SER A 260 23.37 -12.53 -5.68
C SER A 260 22.22 -11.54 -5.59
N SER A 261 22.45 -10.41 -4.91
CA SER A 261 21.52 -9.29 -4.90
C SER A 261 21.10 -8.94 -6.33
N SER A 262 19.81 -8.95 -6.57
CA SER A 262 19.27 -8.48 -7.83
C SER A 262 19.69 -7.02 -8.03
N THR A 263 20.28 -6.75 -9.16
CA THR A 263 20.54 -5.38 -9.61
C THR A 263 19.22 -4.71 -9.95
N VAL A 264 19.14 -3.41 -9.73
CA VAL A 264 18.05 -2.60 -10.28
C VAL A 264 17.95 -2.89 -11.77
N SER A 265 16.81 -3.38 -12.24
CA SER A 265 16.62 -3.54 -13.67
C SER A 265 16.69 -2.17 -14.35
N PRO A 266 17.51 -1.96 -15.35
CA PRO A 266 17.50 -0.72 -16.12
C PRO A 266 16.08 -0.42 -16.59
N LYS A 267 15.70 0.86 -16.59
CA LYS A 267 14.37 1.26 -17.05
C LYS A 267 14.41 1.67 -18.50
N GLY A 268 13.43 1.20 -19.27
CA GLY A 268 13.14 1.64 -20.62
C GLY A 268 11.89 2.52 -20.65
N LEU A 269 11.76 3.37 -21.65
CA LEU A 269 10.58 4.18 -21.89
C LEU A 269 9.82 3.63 -23.10
N LEU A 270 8.67 3.01 -22.86
CA LEU A 270 7.75 2.56 -23.92
C LEU A 270 6.82 3.70 -24.32
N LYS A 271 6.89 4.13 -25.58
CA LYS A 271 5.90 5.02 -26.19
C LYS A 271 5.09 4.25 -27.22
N LEU A 272 3.77 4.38 -27.16
CA LEU A 272 2.88 3.86 -28.19
C LEU A 272 2.42 5.00 -29.10
N ASP A 273 2.55 4.80 -30.39
CA ASP A 273 1.99 5.71 -31.39
C ASP A 273 0.63 5.21 -31.87
N TYR A 274 -0.34 6.12 -31.99
CA TYR A 274 -1.68 5.83 -32.46
C TYR A 274 -2.27 7.01 -33.22
N GLN A 275 -2.86 6.73 -34.37
CA GLN A 275 -3.61 7.72 -35.12
C GLN A 275 -5.10 7.53 -34.88
N ALA A 276 -5.72 8.50 -34.21
CA ALA A 276 -7.15 8.50 -33.92
C ALA A 276 -7.98 8.37 -35.21
N ASN A 277 -9.05 7.62 -35.15
CA ASN A 277 -9.99 7.42 -36.24
C ASN A 277 -11.44 7.50 -35.75
N LYS A 278 -12.40 7.46 -36.68
CA LYS A 278 -13.84 7.61 -36.35
C LYS A 278 -14.39 6.50 -35.45
N ALA A 279 -13.77 5.34 -35.44
CA ALA A 279 -14.22 4.20 -34.64
C ALA A 279 -13.65 4.23 -33.22
N VAL A 280 -12.39 4.65 -33.09
CA VAL A 280 -11.71 4.74 -31.80
C VAL A 280 -10.91 6.04 -31.78
N ASP A 281 -11.29 6.95 -30.92
CA ASP A 281 -10.59 8.23 -30.72
C ASP A 281 -9.43 8.07 -29.76
N ASP A 282 -9.66 7.48 -28.60
CA ASP A 282 -8.66 7.21 -27.56
C ASP A 282 -8.72 5.74 -27.10
N PRO A 283 -7.80 4.87 -27.57
CA PRO A 283 -7.79 3.46 -27.19
C PRO A 283 -7.68 3.26 -25.68
N LYS A 284 -8.52 2.38 -25.15
CA LYS A 284 -8.54 2.00 -23.73
C LYS A 284 -7.80 0.69 -23.53
N TYR A 285 -6.99 0.63 -22.47
CA TYR A 285 -6.36 -0.60 -22.04
C TYR A 285 -7.39 -1.66 -21.72
N TYR A 286 -7.13 -2.92 -21.90
CA TYR A 286 -8.02 -4.09 -21.83
C TYR A 286 -9.14 -4.14 -22.88
N SER A 287 -9.66 -3.01 -23.33
CA SER A 287 -10.76 -3.00 -24.29
C SER A 287 -10.29 -2.99 -25.75
N HIS A 288 -9.21 -2.27 -26.04
CA HIS A 288 -8.72 -2.08 -27.41
C HIS A 288 -7.32 -2.66 -27.58
N PHE A 289 -6.52 -2.74 -26.52
CA PHE A 289 -5.17 -3.33 -26.56
C PHE A 289 -4.76 -3.77 -25.13
N THR A 290 -3.74 -4.62 -25.10
CA THR A 290 -3.03 -5.07 -23.89
C THR A 290 -1.55 -5.15 -24.18
N LEU A 291 -0.72 -5.11 -23.15
CA LEU A 291 0.70 -5.35 -23.20
C LEU A 291 1.03 -6.61 -22.41
N THR A 292 1.88 -7.46 -22.94
CA THR A 292 2.36 -8.66 -22.28
C THR A 292 3.87 -8.71 -22.30
N ARG A 293 4.46 -9.13 -21.19
CA ARG A 293 5.87 -9.47 -21.11
C ARG A 293 6.07 -10.91 -21.53
N ILE A 294 7.13 -11.18 -22.29
CA ILE A 294 7.58 -12.53 -22.60
C ILE A 294 8.59 -12.94 -21.52
N ASN A 295 8.27 -13.96 -20.75
CA ASN A 295 9.15 -14.48 -19.71
C ASN A 295 10.29 -15.32 -20.32
N PRO A 296 11.41 -15.54 -19.58
CA PRO A 296 12.54 -16.33 -20.08
C PRO A 296 12.19 -17.78 -20.49
N ASP A 297 11.13 -18.33 -19.92
CA ASP A 297 10.61 -19.68 -20.28
C ASP A 297 9.68 -19.69 -21.50
N GLY A 298 9.49 -18.52 -22.15
CA GLY A 298 8.60 -18.34 -23.30
C GLY A 298 7.12 -18.17 -22.94
N SER A 299 6.75 -18.23 -21.68
CA SER A 299 5.40 -17.87 -21.23
C SER A 299 5.17 -16.37 -21.31
N THR A 300 3.92 -15.93 -21.31
CA THR A 300 3.55 -14.51 -21.32
C THR A 300 2.88 -14.10 -20.03
N SER A 301 3.22 -12.92 -19.53
CA SER A 301 2.58 -12.28 -18.37
C SER A 301 1.97 -10.96 -18.79
N LEU A 302 0.67 -10.78 -18.54
CA LEU A 302 -0.02 -9.53 -18.81
C LEU A 302 0.53 -8.43 -17.88
N LEU A 303 0.82 -7.26 -18.45
CA LEU A 303 1.09 -6.05 -17.65
C LEU A 303 -0.25 -5.52 -17.13
N GLU A 304 -0.44 -5.52 -15.83
CA GLU A 304 -1.71 -5.13 -15.23
C GLU A 304 -1.72 -3.65 -14.85
N TYR A 305 -2.64 -2.93 -15.44
CA TYR A 305 -2.97 -1.55 -15.11
C TYR A 305 -4.33 -1.49 -14.42
N PRO A 306 -4.68 -0.40 -13.71
CA PRO A 306 -6.05 -0.21 -13.20
C PRO A 306 -7.09 -0.37 -14.31
N GLU A 307 -8.23 -1.02 -14.02
CA GLU A 307 -9.27 -1.27 -15.04
C GLU A 307 -9.89 0.02 -15.56
N GLU A 308 -9.93 1.07 -14.75
CA GLU A 308 -10.52 2.35 -15.12
C GLU A 308 -9.46 3.43 -15.37
N GLY A 309 -9.72 4.28 -16.35
CA GLY A 309 -8.96 5.49 -16.58
C GLY A 309 -7.65 5.33 -17.36
N ILE A 310 -7.26 4.13 -17.79
CA ILE A 310 -6.03 3.90 -18.54
C ILE A 310 -6.34 3.91 -20.05
N THR A 311 -5.88 4.97 -20.71
CA THR A 311 -6.05 5.14 -22.15
C THR A 311 -4.70 5.43 -22.81
N TRP A 312 -4.67 5.32 -24.15
CA TRP A 312 -3.47 5.67 -24.90
C TRP A 312 -3.03 7.11 -24.63
N SER A 313 -3.97 8.07 -24.70
CA SER A 313 -3.62 9.49 -24.59
C SER A 313 -3.09 9.91 -23.23
N ASN A 314 -3.63 9.34 -22.15
CA ASN A 314 -3.26 9.74 -20.78
C ASN A 314 -2.08 8.95 -20.20
N THR A 315 -1.78 7.76 -20.75
CA THR A 315 -0.78 6.85 -20.16
C THR A 315 0.38 6.58 -21.14
N PHE A 316 0.09 6.14 -22.37
CA PHE A 316 1.12 5.56 -23.25
C PHE A 316 1.67 6.55 -24.29
N LYS A 317 0.94 7.61 -24.61
CA LYS A 317 1.36 8.63 -25.58
C LYS A 317 2.66 9.33 -25.20
N ASN A 318 2.81 9.67 -23.91
CA ASN A 318 3.98 10.36 -23.40
C ASN A 318 5.10 9.40 -22.95
N GLY A 319 4.78 8.13 -22.85
CA GLY A 319 5.65 7.05 -22.45
C GLY A 319 5.43 6.59 -21.03
N VAL A 320 5.54 5.28 -20.83
CA VAL A 320 5.54 4.61 -19.53
C VAL A 320 6.90 3.97 -19.29
N GLU A 321 7.37 4.06 -18.05
CA GLU A 321 8.59 3.37 -17.65
C GLU A 321 8.29 1.89 -17.41
N LEU A 322 9.02 1.03 -18.08
CA LEU A 322 9.03 -0.41 -17.89
C LEU A 322 10.46 -0.87 -17.59
N ASP A 323 10.58 -2.08 -17.05
CA ASP A 323 11.90 -2.68 -16.88
C ASP A 323 12.48 -3.05 -18.25
N GLU A 324 13.81 -2.90 -18.41
CA GLU A 324 14.47 -3.34 -19.64
C GLU A 324 14.29 -4.85 -19.83
N GLY A 325 13.82 -5.24 -21.00
CA GLY A 325 13.52 -6.63 -21.35
C GLY A 325 12.05 -7.03 -21.13
N ASP A 326 11.20 -6.07 -20.75
CA ASP A 326 9.74 -6.30 -20.71
C ASP A 326 9.11 -6.22 -22.09
#